data_b4435fc2237be791bd57ef38e89795e8
#
_entry.id   b4435fc2237be791bd57ef38e89795e8
#
_cell.length_a   1.000
_cell.length_b   1.000
_cell.length_c   1.000
_cell.angle_alpha   90.00
_cell.angle_beta   90.00
_cell.angle_gamma   90.00
#
_symmetry.space_group_name_H-M   'P 1'
#
loop_
_entity.id
_entity.type
_entity.pdbx_description
1 polymer ?
#
loop_
_entity_poly.entity_id
_entity_poly.type
_entity_poly.pdbx_seq_one_letter_code
_entity_poly.pdbx_strand_id
1 'polypeptide(L)'
;MKHRILHILFWSVISAAFIGPGTVTTAASAGAGFGYALIWALLFSTLACFILQEASARITSVSGLNLGQAIQKQYRKKMYGKGLAYLCLISILTGCAAFEAGNIIGASSGVELLTESIPRAAIVLLIVTIAALMLWMGTIKQIATALGLAVAFMGLCFLITAFLIPHQTGEIFIGAFTPSIPEGSGVIILGLIGTTVVPYNIFLGSGLKHTQTRSEMRIGLGIAIGLGGLISIAVLLTATVITDTFTFERLADALSAKLGAPGRWLLGLGLFGAGISSTLTAALAASVTAKSLLEPHGENNPLWREKSLRFRTIWMAVLFTGLFFGLLEIRPEPAIVLAQALNGLILPLIAIILFFLMNQPELLPREHQNGTALNLLTAGVVCVTVMIGLTNLGRAFTAVTGWDIEKRIILIGSLIVFLFLLIPIFRTLRVHK
;
A
#
# COMPACT_ATOMS: atom_id res chain seq x y z
N MET A 1 17.98 3.82 25.88
CA MET A 1 16.50 3.90 25.83
C MET A 1 16.02 4.97 24.84
N LYS A 2 16.45 6.25 24.90
CA LYS A 2 16.03 7.30 23.95
C LYS A 2 16.31 6.97 22.47
N HIS A 3 17.45 6.41 22.10
CA HIS A 3 17.74 5.98 20.72
C HIS A 3 16.79 4.88 20.22
N ARG A 4 16.45 3.89 21.03
CA ARG A 4 15.49 2.84 20.66
C ARG A 4 14.08 3.40 20.38
N ILE A 5 13.61 4.33 21.20
CA ILE A 5 12.32 4.98 21.03
C ILE A 5 12.31 5.83 19.74
N LEU A 6 13.39 6.57 19.45
CA LEU A 6 13.51 7.33 18.20
C LEU A 6 13.50 6.41 16.95
N HIS A 7 14.09 5.22 17.04
CA HIS A 7 14.10 4.25 15.96
C HIS A 7 12.72 3.60 15.74
N ILE A 8 11.99 3.31 16.81
CA ILE A 8 10.59 2.84 16.72
C ILE A 8 9.69 3.94 16.14
N LEU A 9 9.87 5.19 16.57
CA LEU A 9 9.16 6.35 16.02
C LEU A 9 9.46 6.58 14.53
N PHE A 10 10.65 6.28 14.06
CA PHE A 10 11.01 6.37 12.64
C PHE A 10 10.17 5.40 11.79
N TRP A 11 10.00 4.17 12.23
CA TRP A 11 9.11 3.20 11.57
C TRP A 11 7.64 3.58 11.70
N SER A 12 7.25 4.25 12.80
CA SER A 12 5.90 4.79 12.99
C SER A 12 5.59 5.92 11.99
N VAL A 13 6.58 6.73 11.61
CA VAL A 13 6.42 7.76 10.57
C VAL A 13 6.27 7.13 9.17
N ILE A 14 7.00 6.03 8.90
CA ILE A 14 6.82 5.27 7.67
C ILE A 14 5.43 4.63 7.65
N SER A 15 4.91 4.16 8.79
CA SER A 15 3.59 3.57 8.83
C SER A 15 2.44 4.60 8.88
N ALA A 16 2.68 5.82 9.31
CA ALA A 16 1.70 6.89 9.07
C ALA A 16 1.45 7.12 7.56
N ALA A 17 2.41 6.74 6.71
CA ALA A 17 2.22 6.70 5.26
C ALA A 17 1.28 5.56 4.77
N PHE A 18 0.91 4.59 5.61
CA PHE A 18 -0.06 3.55 5.27
C PHE A 18 -1.51 4.03 5.42
N ILE A 19 -1.78 5.05 6.26
CA ILE A 19 -3.12 5.57 6.45
C ILE A 19 -3.30 6.79 5.54
N GLY A 20 -3.58 6.50 4.28
CA GLY A 20 -3.91 7.51 3.27
C GLY A 20 -5.41 7.61 3.02
N PRO A 21 -5.84 8.55 2.16
CA PRO A 21 -7.23 8.62 1.70
C PRO A 21 -7.71 7.30 1.10
N GLY A 22 -6.81 6.57 0.42
CA GLY A 22 -7.09 5.24 -0.12
C GLY A 22 -7.52 4.24 0.94
N THR A 23 -6.82 4.20 2.08
CA THR A 23 -7.16 3.29 3.19
C THR A 23 -8.52 3.64 3.81
N VAL A 24 -8.76 4.93 4.06
CA VAL A 24 -10.04 5.39 4.61
C VAL A 24 -11.18 5.05 3.65
N THR A 25 -11.02 5.36 2.36
CA THR A 25 -12.06 5.12 1.36
C THR A 25 -12.36 3.64 1.17
N THR A 26 -11.33 2.79 1.01
CA THR A 26 -11.56 1.35 0.77
C THR A 26 -12.12 0.65 1.99
N ALA A 27 -11.61 0.96 3.20
CA ALA A 27 -12.12 0.38 4.44
C ALA A 27 -13.55 0.83 4.75
N ALA A 28 -13.85 2.12 4.57
CA ALA A 28 -15.20 2.64 4.75
C ALA A 28 -16.18 2.09 3.69
N SER A 29 -15.78 1.99 2.43
CA SER A 29 -16.59 1.34 1.38
C SER A 29 -16.84 -0.13 1.69
N ALA A 30 -15.88 -0.83 2.28
CA ALA A 30 -16.05 -2.22 2.71
C ALA A 30 -17.07 -2.33 3.86
N GLY A 31 -16.99 -1.45 4.87
CA GLY A 31 -17.91 -1.43 5.99
C GLY A 31 -19.34 -1.07 5.57
N ALA A 32 -19.50 -0.01 4.78
CA ALA A 32 -20.81 0.44 4.28
C ALA A 32 -21.48 -0.56 3.33
N GLY A 33 -20.69 -1.18 2.43
CA GLY A 33 -21.23 -2.08 1.41
C GLY A 33 -21.41 -3.52 1.85
N PHE A 34 -20.59 -4.01 2.81
CA PHE A 34 -20.50 -5.44 3.15
C PHE A 34 -20.45 -5.71 4.66
N GLY A 35 -20.69 -4.70 5.50
CA GLY A 35 -20.66 -4.86 6.95
C GLY A 35 -19.31 -5.42 7.42
N TYR A 36 -19.35 -6.51 8.20
CA TYR A 36 -18.16 -7.15 8.76
C TYR A 36 -17.50 -8.17 7.82
N ALA A 37 -18.13 -8.52 6.69
CA ALA A 37 -17.73 -9.65 5.85
C ALA A 37 -16.30 -9.55 5.26
N LEU A 38 -15.73 -8.34 5.20
CA LEU A 38 -14.40 -8.10 4.60
C LEU A 38 -13.29 -7.83 5.63
N ILE A 39 -13.54 -8.01 6.94
CA ILE A 39 -12.51 -7.86 7.98
C ILE A 39 -11.32 -8.79 7.73
N TRP A 40 -11.58 -10.03 7.27
CA TRP A 40 -10.52 -10.98 6.93
C TRP A 40 -9.53 -10.43 5.90
N ALA A 41 -10.00 -9.64 4.94
CA ALA A 41 -9.13 -9.06 3.91
C ALA A 41 -8.16 -8.03 4.50
N LEU A 42 -8.58 -7.25 5.52
CA LEU A 42 -7.72 -6.34 6.26
C LEU A 42 -6.71 -7.09 7.15
N LEU A 43 -7.15 -8.16 7.83
CA LEU A 43 -6.24 -9.00 8.62
C LEU A 43 -5.20 -9.67 7.72
N PHE A 44 -5.64 -10.26 6.62
CA PHE A 44 -4.75 -10.87 5.63
C PHE A 44 -3.76 -9.85 5.06
N SER A 45 -4.23 -8.68 4.63
CA SER A 45 -3.36 -7.67 4.04
C SER A 45 -2.39 -7.07 5.05
N THR A 46 -2.78 -6.93 6.32
CA THR A 46 -1.88 -6.49 7.41
C THR A 46 -0.75 -7.50 7.63
N LEU A 47 -1.08 -8.80 7.69
CA LEU A 47 -0.09 -9.86 7.80
C LEU A 47 0.82 -9.93 6.55
N ALA A 48 0.25 -9.87 5.36
CA ALA A 48 0.99 -9.86 4.10
C ALA A 48 1.94 -8.66 4.02
N CYS A 49 1.48 -7.48 4.42
CA CYS A 49 2.28 -6.26 4.49
C CYS A 49 3.51 -6.47 5.39
N PHE A 50 3.32 -7.01 6.59
CA PHE A 50 4.42 -7.28 7.51
C PHE A 50 5.44 -8.25 6.91
N ILE A 51 4.97 -9.37 6.32
CA ILE A 51 5.85 -10.40 5.73
C ILE A 51 6.67 -9.80 4.58
N LEU A 52 6.05 -9.06 3.67
CA LEU A 52 6.73 -8.53 2.48
C LEU A 52 7.64 -7.34 2.81
N GLN A 53 7.25 -6.47 3.74
CA GLN A 53 8.08 -5.36 4.20
C GLN A 53 9.31 -5.86 4.98
N GLU A 54 9.12 -6.86 5.86
CA GLU A 54 10.24 -7.48 6.58
C GLU A 54 11.21 -8.16 5.62
N ALA A 55 10.72 -8.88 4.62
CA ALA A 55 11.54 -9.51 3.60
C ALA A 55 12.39 -8.47 2.84
N SER A 56 11.77 -7.38 2.38
CA SER A 56 12.46 -6.30 1.67
C SER A 56 13.51 -5.60 2.54
N ALA A 57 13.15 -5.26 3.78
CA ALA A 57 14.07 -4.63 4.74
C ALA A 57 15.23 -5.56 5.14
N ARG A 58 14.99 -6.86 5.24
CA ARG A 58 16.01 -7.88 5.54
C ARG A 58 17.01 -8.02 4.38
N ILE A 59 16.55 -8.01 3.13
CA ILE A 59 17.47 -7.98 1.97
C ILE A 59 18.42 -6.81 2.11
N THR A 60 17.91 -5.61 2.36
CA THR A 60 18.74 -4.41 2.46
C THR A 60 19.71 -4.45 3.65
N SER A 61 19.23 -4.86 4.82
CA SER A 61 20.05 -4.89 6.04
C SER A 61 21.20 -5.89 5.96
N VAL A 62 21.03 -7.00 5.22
CA VAL A 62 22.01 -8.07 5.12
C VAL A 62 22.92 -7.91 3.90
N SER A 63 22.36 -7.60 2.74
CA SER A 63 23.14 -7.50 1.48
C SER A 63 23.68 -6.09 1.20
N GLY A 64 23.18 -5.06 1.90
CA GLY A 64 23.46 -3.65 1.60
C GLY A 64 22.83 -3.15 0.30
N LEU A 65 22.02 -3.99 -0.38
CA LEU A 65 21.35 -3.66 -1.65
C LEU A 65 19.91 -3.27 -1.39
N ASN A 66 19.42 -2.24 -2.06
CA ASN A 66 17.97 -2.03 -2.12
C ASN A 66 17.30 -3.09 -3.02
N LEU A 67 15.98 -3.18 -2.97
CA LEU A 67 15.23 -4.22 -3.70
C LEU A 67 15.49 -4.19 -5.21
N GLY A 68 15.52 -3.01 -5.83
CA GLY A 68 15.80 -2.89 -7.26
C GLY A 68 17.23 -3.36 -7.63
N GLN A 69 18.22 -3.03 -6.83
CA GLN A 69 19.59 -3.51 -6.98
C GLN A 69 19.71 -5.02 -6.77
N ALA A 70 18.96 -5.58 -5.81
CA ALA A 70 18.91 -7.03 -5.60
C ALA A 70 18.30 -7.75 -6.81
N ILE A 71 17.22 -7.21 -7.40
CA ILE A 71 16.63 -7.72 -8.65
C ILE A 71 17.66 -7.67 -9.78
N GLN A 72 18.35 -6.54 -9.96
CA GLN A 72 19.40 -6.41 -10.99
C GLN A 72 20.53 -7.41 -10.78
N LYS A 73 21.08 -7.51 -9.56
CA LYS A 73 22.19 -8.43 -9.25
C LYS A 73 21.82 -9.87 -9.60
N GLN A 74 20.59 -10.29 -9.25
CA GLN A 74 20.16 -11.68 -9.41
C GLN A 74 19.76 -12.03 -10.85
N TYR A 75 19.13 -11.10 -11.57
CA TYR A 75 18.47 -11.41 -12.84
C TYR A 75 19.09 -10.75 -14.07
N ARG A 76 19.92 -9.68 -13.95
CA ARG A 76 20.46 -8.92 -15.09
C ARG A 76 21.18 -9.77 -16.14
N LYS A 77 21.90 -10.81 -15.70
CA LYS A 77 22.64 -11.71 -16.61
C LYS A 77 21.74 -12.75 -17.30
N LYS A 78 20.51 -12.92 -16.86
CA LYS A 78 19.54 -13.85 -17.45
C LYS A 78 18.88 -13.21 -18.67
N MET A 79 18.52 -14.03 -19.67
CA MET A 79 17.88 -13.57 -20.91
C MET A 79 16.66 -12.68 -20.65
N TYR A 80 15.85 -13.01 -19.65
CA TYR A 80 14.64 -12.27 -19.25
C TYR A 80 14.88 -11.13 -18.24
N GLY A 81 16.12 -10.95 -17.77
CA GLY A 81 16.41 -10.04 -16.65
C GLY A 81 16.10 -8.57 -16.93
N LYS A 82 16.38 -8.10 -18.14
CA LYS A 82 16.00 -6.75 -18.57
C LYS A 82 14.48 -6.59 -18.62
N GLY A 83 13.78 -7.57 -19.20
CA GLY A 83 12.32 -7.59 -19.29
C GLY A 83 11.66 -7.56 -17.89
N LEU A 84 12.19 -8.33 -16.94
CA LEU A 84 11.71 -8.34 -15.56
C LEU A 84 11.89 -6.98 -14.88
N ALA A 85 13.05 -6.34 -15.05
CA ALA A 85 13.31 -5.01 -14.48
C ALA A 85 12.36 -3.95 -15.06
N TYR A 86 12.13 -3.95 -16.37
CA TYR A 86 11.15 -3.05 -17.00
C TYR A 86 9.72 -3.37 -16.58
N LEU A 87 9.35 -4.63 -16.45
CA LEU A 87 8.03 -5.02 -15.95
C LEU A 87 7.79 -4.50 -14.53
N CYS A 88 8.77 -4.68 -13.63
CA CYS A 88 8.71 -4.10 -12.29
C CYS A 88 8.60 -2.57 -12.33
N LEU A 89 9.42 -1.92 -13.16
CA LEU A 89 9.42 -0.47 -13.29
C LEU A 89 8.06 0.06 -13.73
N ILE A 90 7.53 -0.48 -14.83
CA ILE A 90 6.23 -0.05 -15.39
C ILE A 90 5.13 -0.31 -14.36
N SER A 91 5.10 -1.49 -13.74
CA SER A 91 4.10 -1.82 -12.71
C SER A 91 4.15 -0.83 -11.54
N ILE A 92 5.34 -0.55 -11.00
CA ILE A 92 5.46 0.37 -9.86
C ILE A 92 5.13 1.81 -10.27
N LEU A 93 5.56 2.29 -11.43
CA LEU A 93 5.22 3.63 -11.91
C LEU A 93 3.71 3.79 -12.12
N THR A 94 3.05 2.78 -12.71
CA THR A 94 1.59 2.75 -12.87
C THR A 94 0.89 2.76 -11.51
N GLY A 95 1.38 1.96 -10.56
CA GLY A 95 0.88 1.94 -9.18
C GLY A 95 1.04 3.29 -8.47
N CYS A 96 2.21 3.94 -8.59
CA CYS A 96 2.46 5.28 -8.06
C CYS A 96 1.51 6.31 -8.68
N ALA A 97 1.32 6.28 -10.00
CA ALA A 97 0.43 7.21 -10.70
C ALA A 97 -1.04 7.04 -10.27
N ALA A 98 -1.50 5.81 -10.11
CA ALA A 98 -2.85 5.53 -9.61
C ALA A 98 -3.02 6.00 -8.17
N PHE A 99 -2.04 5.71 -7.29
CA PHE A 99 -2.05 6.17 -5.90
C PHE A 99 -2.06 7.70 -5.82
N GLU A 100 -1.28 8.35 -6.67
CA GLU A 100 -1.20 9.81 -6.72
C GLU A 100 -2.54 10.45 -7.07
N ALA A 101 -3.26 9.90 -8.05
CA ALA A 101 -4.61 10.32 -8.37
C ALA A 101 -5.54 10.20 -7.14
N GLY A 102 -5.51 9.06 -6.46
CA GLY A 102 -6.30 8.83 -5.26
C GLY A 102 -5.92 9.76 -4.09
N ASN A 103 -4.63 10.06 -3.91
CA ASN A 103 -4.14 10.93 -2.86
C ASN A 103 -4.61 12.38 -3.05
N ILE A 104 -4.48 12.91 -4.27
CA ILE A 104 -4.89 14.29 -4.59
C ILE A 104 -6.41 14.43 -4.52
N ILE A 105 -7.16 13.47 -5.07
CA ILE A 105 -8.62 13.43 -4.96
C ILE A 105 -9.05 13.37 -3.49
N GLY A 106 -8.45 12.51 -2.68
CA GLY A 106 -8.79 12.38 -1.27
C GLY A 106 -8.37 13.59 -0.42
N ALA A 107 -7.23 14.21 -0.72
CA ALA A 107 -6.82 15.46 -0.07
C ALA A 107 -7.79 16.60 -0.39
N SER A 108 -8.22 16.73 -1.65
CA SER A 108 -9.20 17.73 -2.04
C SER A 108 -10.55 17.50 -1.37
N SER A 109 -11.03 16.25 -1.32
CA SER A 109 -12.26 15.90 -0.60
C SER A 109 -12.18 16.22 0.90
N GLY A 110 -10.99 16.06 1.52
CA GLY A 110 -10.75 16.49 2.89
C GLY A 110 -10.98 17.99 3.10
N VAL A 111 -10.55 18.83 2.16
CA VAL A 111 -10.80 20.29 2.19
C VAL A 111 -12.27 20.61 1.90
N GLU A 112 -12.88 19.93 0.90
CA GLU A 112 -14.29 20.10 0.54
C GLU A 112 -15.23 19.81 1.73
N LEU A 113 -14.90 18.84 2.60
CA LEU A 113 -15.64 18.59 3.85
C LEU A 113 -15.63 19.77 4.82
N LEU A 114 -14.61 20.64 4.74
CA LEU A 114 -14.42 21.74 5.67
C LEU A 114 -14.93 23.08 5.12
N THR A 115 -15.00 23.23 3.81
CA THR A 115 -15.45 24.44 3.14
C THR A 115 -16.02 24.17 1.75
N GLU A 116 -17.19 24.72 1.49
CA GLU A 116 -17.85 24.67 0.18
C GLU A 116 -17.50 25.89 -0.69
N SER A 117 -16.78 26.88 -0.11
CA SER A 117 -16.56 28.18 -0.78
C SER A 117 -15.44 28.16 -1.82
N ILE A 118 -14.58 27.13 -1.82
CA ILE A 118 -13.41 27.05 -2.68
C ILE A 118 -13.67 26.04 -3.81
N PRO A 119 -13.56 26.44 -5.09
CA PRO A 119 -13.70 25.51 -6.20
C PRO A 119 -12.67 24.37 -6.11
N ARG A 120 -13.08 23.13 -6.38
CA ARG A 120 -12.23 21.94 -6.36
C ARG A 120 -10.94 22.11 -7.17
N ALA A 121 -11.03 22.72 -8.36
CA ALA A 121 -9.86 22.98 -9.19
C ALA A 121 -8.81 23.85 -8.48
N ALA A 122 -9.22 24.86 -7.73
CA ALA A 122 -8.31 25.69 -6.95
C ALA A 122 -7.65 24.91 -5.80
N ILE A 123 -8.42 24.05 -5.12
CA ILE A 123 -7.89 23.16 -4.06
C ILE A 123 -6.84 22.20 -4.63
N VAL A 124 -7.15 21.53 -5.74
CA VAL A 124 -6.25 20.57 -6.41
C VAL A 124 -4.97 21.27 -6.88
N LEU A 125 -5.07 22.44 -7.54
CA LEU A 125 -3.92 23.23 -7.97
C LEU A 125 -3.03 23.65 -6.77
N LEU A 126 -3.63 24.06 -5.66
CA LEU A 126 -2.92 24.42 -4.46
C LEU A 126 -2.16 23.22 -3.86
N ILE A 127 -2.83 22.05 -3.72
CA ILE A 127 -2.24 20.82 -3.21
C ILE A 127 -1.03 20.40 -4.06
N VAL A 128 -1.21 20.35 -5.40
CA VAL A 128 -0.15 19.96 -6.33
C VAL A 128 1.02 20.93 -6.30
N THR A 129 0.73 22.23 -6.23
CA THR A 129 1.77 23.27 -6.15
C THR A 129 2.58 23.12 -4.86
N ILE A 130 1.94 22.95 -3.71
CA ILE A 130 2.61 22.71 -2.44
C ILE A 130 3.47 21.46 -2.51
N ALA A 131 2.93 20.34 -3.02
CA ALA A 131 3.67 19.09 -3.16
C ALA A 131 4.88 19.23 -4.11
N ALA A 132 4.71 19.91 -5.25
CA ALA A 132 5.79 20.17 -6.19
C ALA A 132 6.90 21.02 -5.58
N LEU A 133 6.56 22.10 -4.86
CA LEU A 133 7.55 22.94 -4.16
C LEU A 133 8.29 22.15 -3.09
N MET A 134 7.60 21.35 -2.29
CA MET A 134 8.22 20.52 -1.26
C MET A 134 9.20 19.50 -1.85
N LEU A 135 8.83 18.79 -2.91
CA LEU A 135 9.69 17.84 -3.61
C LEU A 135 10.88 18.52 -4.28
N TRP A 136 10.69 19.75 -4.77
CA TRP A 136 11.76 20.53 -5.40
C TRP A 136 12.81 21.01 -4.39
N MET A 137 12.37 21.49 -3.23
CA MET A 137 13.23 22.03 -2.16
C MET A 137 13.87 20.94 -1.29
N GLY A 138 13.27 19.77 -1.20
CA GLY A 138 13.75 18.66 -0.36
C GLY A 138 13.54 18.86 1.15
N THR A 139 12.73 19.84 1.56
CA THR A 139 12.46 20.19 2.97
C THR A 139 11.17 19.54 3.47
N ILE A 140 11.19 18.20 3.61
CA ILE A 140 9.97 17.42 3.89
C ILE A 140 9.75 17.17 5.39
N LYS A 141 10.81 17.15 6.22
CA LYS A 141 10.76 16.55 7.55
C LYS A 141 9.79 17.21 8.54
N GLN A 142 9.79 18.54 8.65
CA GLN A 142 8.93 19.24 9.62
C GLN A 142 7.45 19.20 9.22
N ILE A 143 7.18 19.38 7.93
CA ILE A 143 5.82 19.32 7.37
C ILE A 143 5.28 17.90 7.46
N ALA A 144 6.09 16.88 7.15
CA ALA A 144 5.70 15.47 7.30
C ALA A 144 5.31 15.14 8.75
N THR A 145 5.98 15.74 9.75
CA THR A 145 5.61 15.54 11.15
C THR A 145 4.24 16.13 11.47
N ALA A 146 3.96 17.37 11.02
CA ALA A 146 2.67 18.02 11.25
C ALA A 146 1.51 17.26 10.55
N LEU A 147 1.73 16.84 9.29
CA LEU A 147 0.77 16.03 8.56
C LEU A 147 0.55 14.66 9.22
N GLY A 148 1.60 14.04 9.72
CA GLY A 148 1.53 12.78 10.46
C GLY A 148 0.72 12.89 11.76
N LEU A 149 0.79 14.02 12.46
CA LEU A 149 -0.06 14.28 13.63
C LEU A 149 -1.55 14.36 13.24
N ALA A 150 -1.88 15.07 12.17
CA ALA A 150 -3.27 15.14 11.68
C ALA A 150 -3.82 13.73 11.36
N VAL A 151 -3.01 12.88 10.71
CA VAL A 151 -3.37 11.47 10.42
C VAL A 151 -3.53 10.67 11.71
N ALA A 152 -2.65 10.86 12.69
CA ALA A 152 -2.74 10.16 13.97
C ALA A 152 -4.02 10.53 14.74
N PHE A 153 -4.38 11.81 14.77
CA PHE A 153 -5.64 12.26 15.38
C PHE A 153 -6.87 11.70 14.64
N MET A 154 -6.87 11.69 13.32
CA MET A 154 -7.93 11.06 12.52
C MET A 154 -8.03 9.56 12.86
N GLY A 155 -6.92 8.85 12.91
CA GLY A 155 -6.89 7.43 13.28
C GLY A 155 -7.44 7.18 14.69
N LEU A 156 -7.10 8.05 15.65
CA LEU A 156 -7.63 7.97 17.01
C LEU A 156 -9.16 8.19 17.03
N CYS A 157 -9.67 9.13 16.23
CA CYS A 157 -11.12 9.33 16.08
C CYS A 157 -11.83 8.08 15.60
N PHE A 158 -11.29 7.40 14.60
CA PHE A 158 -11.86 6.15 14.12
C PHE A 158 -11.85 5.05 15.20
N LEU A 159 -10.76 4.91 15.95
CA LEU A 159 -10.68 3.95 17.04
C LEU A 159 -11.73 4.23 18.12
N ILE A 160 -11.87 5.49 18.54
CA ILE A 160 -12.86 5.89 19.55
C ILE A 160 -14.27 5.66 18.99
N THR A 161 -14.57 6.09 17.78
CA THR A 161 -15.90 5.95 17.17
C THR A 161 -16.28 4.49 16.99
N ALA A 162 -15.38 3.65 16.50
CA ALA A 162 -15.60 2.22 16.38
C ALA A 162 -15.91 1.57 17.73
N PHE A 163 -15.25 2.00 18.81
CA PHE A 163 -15.55 1.51 20.15
C PHE A 163 -16.91 1.98 20.70
N LEU A 164 -17.35 3.20 20.34
CA LEU A 164 -18.63 3.78 20.79
C LEU A 164 -19.85 3.29 19.99
N ILE A 165 -19.65 2.73 18.81
CA ILE A 165 -20.73 2.13 18.02
C ILE A 165 -21.00 0.72 18.54
N PRO A 166 -22.27 0.36 18.81
CA PRO A 166 -22.64 -1.01 19.17
C PRO A 166 -22.37 -1.96 17.99
N HIS A 167 -21.61 -3.00 18.21
CA HIS A 167 -21.30 -4.02 17.22
C HIS A 167 -21.75 -5.41 17.66
N GLN A 168 -22.11 -6.24 16.69
CA GLN A 168 -22.36 -7.65 16.93
C GLN A 168 -21.02 -8.40 16.96
N THR A 169 -20.48 -8.66 18.15
CA THR A 169 -19.16 -9.29 18.31
C THR A 169 -19.03 -10.62 17.58
N GLY A 170 -20.10 -11.43 17.55
CA GLY A 170 -20.14 -12.70 16.79
C GLY A 170 -19.89 -12.50 15.30
N GLU A 171 -20.50 -11.50 14.68
CA GLU A 171 -20.33 -11.20 13.25
C GLU A 171 -18.92 -10.66 12.94
N ILE A 172 -18.31 -9.90 13.86
CA ILE A 172 -16.92 -9.47 13.74
C ILE A 172 -16.00 -10.68 13.69
N PHE A 173 -16.18 -11.67 14.58
CA PHE A 173 -15.38 -12.90 14.58
C PHE A 173 -15.60 -13.72 13.31
N ILE A 174 -16.84 -13.86 12.85
CA ILE A 174 -17.14 -14.56 11.58
C ILE A 174 -16.46 -13.83 10.42
N GLY A 175 -16.61 -12.52 10.30
CA GLY A 175 -15.99 -11.73 9.23
C GLY A 175 -14.45 -11.73 9.27
N ALA A 176 -13.86 -11.89 10.46
CA ALA A 176 -12.40 -11.95 10.65
C ALA A 176 -11.80 -13.32 10.25
N PHE A 177 -12.49 -14.43 10.59
CA PHE A 177 -11.91 -15.77 10.46
C PHE A 177 -12.59 -16.66 9.42
N THR A 178 -13.68 -16.19 8.79
CA THR A 178 -14.36 -16.91 7.71
C THR A 178 -14.24 -16.10 6.41
N PRO A 179 -13.16 -16.31 5.61
CA PRO A 179 -12.98 -15.57 4.36
C PRO A 179 -14.14 -15.80 3.41
N SER A 180 -14.78 -14.71 2.99
CA SER A 180 -15.87 -14.71 2.03
C SER A 180 -15.62 -13.67 0.94
N ILE A 181 -16.14 -13.90 -0.25
CA ILE A 181 -16.08 -12.96 -1.38
C ILE A 181 -17.53 -12.68 -1.82
N PRO A 182 -18.25 -11.79 -1.11
CA PRO A 182 -19.61 -11.41 -1.48
C PRO A 182 -19.67 -10.92 -2.93
N GLU A 183 -20.81 -11.03 -3.56
CA GLU A 183 -21.01 -10.53 -4.91
C GLU A 183 -20.75 -9.00 -4.95
N GLY A 184 -20.02 -8.53 -5.97
CA GLY A 184 -19.62 -7.12 -6.09
C GLY A 184 -18.43 -6.69 -5.24
N SER A 185 -17.95 -7.49 -4.26
CA SER A 185 -16.85 -7.10 -3.35
C SER A 185 -15.44 -7.13 -3.96
N GLY A 186 -15.27 -7.73 -5.15
CA GLY A 186 -13.94 -8.05 -5.70
C GLY A 186 -13.00 -6.84 -5.83
N VAL A 187 -13.49 -5.72 -6.34
CA VAL A 187 -12.70 -4.49 -6.49
C VAL A 187 -12.34 -3.90 -5.12
N ILE A 188 -13.26 -3.96 -4.16
CA ILE A 188 -13.01 -3.47 -2.80
C ILE A 188 -11.99 -4.37 -2.08
N ILE A 189 -12.06 -5.69 -2.22
CA ILE A 189 -11.04 -6.61 -1.67
C ILE A 189 -9.67 -6.31 -2.26
N LEU A 190 -9.55 -6.14 -3.59
CA LEU A 190 -8.30 -5.70 -4.21
C LEU A 190 -7.83 -4.35 -3.66
N GLY A 191 -8.75 -3.41 -3.50
CA GLY A 191 -8.49 -2.11 -2.92
C GLY A 191 -7.96 -2.19 -1.49
N LEU A 192 -8.59 -3.00 -0.62
CA LEU A 192 -8.13 -3.25 0.75
C LEU A 192 -6.71 -3.84 0.80
N ILE A 193 -6.42 -4.80 -0.08
CA ILE A 193 -5.09 -5.39 -0.18
C ILE A 193 -4.08 -4.37 -0.74
N GLY A 194 -4.44 -3.70 -1.83
CA GLY A 194 -3.57 -2.74 -2.51
C GLY A 194 -3.24 -1.49 -1.70
N THR A 195 -4.18 -1.02 -0.87
CA THR A 195 -3.93 0.12 0.02
C THR A 195 -3.12 -0.23 1.25
N THR A 196 -3.17 -1.48 1.72
CA THR A 196 -2.41 -1.95 2.89
C THR A 196 -1.02 -2.43 2.49
N VAL A 197 -0.93 -3.24 1.41
CA VAL A 197 0.35 -3.75 0.90
C VAL A 197 0.74 -2.95 -0.34
N VAL A 198 1.27 -1.78 -0.11
CA VAL A 198 1.60 -0.85 -1.19
C VAL A 198 2.92 -1.25 -1.86
N PRO A 199 2.93 -1.68 -3.16
CA PRO A 199 4.14 -2.18 -3.80
C PRO A 199 5.31 -1.20 -3.82
N TYR A 200 5.06 0.09 -4.05
CA TYR A 200 6.12 1.09 -4.08
C TYR A 200 6.73 1.36 -2.68
N ASN A 201 5.96 1.18 -1.60
CA ASN A 201 6.50 1.30 -0.24
C ASN A 201 7.50 0.20 0.09
N ILE A 202 7.35 -0.99 -0.51
CA ILE A 202 8.29 -2.09 -0.39
C ILE A 202 9.65 -1.68 -1.02
N PHE A 203 9.63 -1.01 -2.17
CA PHE A 203 10.84 -0.49 -2.81
C PHE A 203 11.44 0.69 -2.03
N LEU A 204 10.61 1.64 -1.60
CA LEU A 204 11.06 2.80 -0.84
C LEU A 204 11.66 2.40 0.50
N GLY A 205 11.01 1.50 1.24
CA GLY A 205 11.51 0.97 2.50
C GLY A 205 12.85 0.28 2.37
N SER A 206 13.09 -0.42 1.24
CA SER A 206 14.40 -1.02 0.96
C SER A 206 15.49 0.00 0.63
N GLY A 207 15.14 1.20 0.21
CA GLY A 207 16.10 2.27 -0.11
C GLY A 207 16.66 3.01 1.10
N LEU A 208 16.08 2.80 2.27
CA LEU A 208 16.49 3.47 3.51
C LEU A 208 17.72 2.75 4.13
N LYS A 209 18.75 3.52 4.48
CA LYS A 209 19.90 2.96 5.18
C LYS A 209 19.49 2.57 6.61
N HIS A 210 19.51 1.28 6.88
CA HIS A 210 19.18 0.74 8.20
C HIS A 210 20.44 0.67 9.07
N THR A 211 20.49 1.49 10.12
CA THR A 211 21.50 1.41 11.19
C THR A 211 21.01 0.56 12.37
N GLN A 212 19.84 -0.07 12.22
CA GLN A 212 19.10 -0.76 13.27
C GLN A 212 19.41 -2.26 13.28
N THR A 213 19.29 -2.86 14.45
CA THR A 213 19.32 -4.32 14.56
C THR A 213 18.07 -4.93 13.92
N ARG A 214 18.19 -6.19 13.46
CA ARG A 214 17.05 -6.93 12.86
C ARG A 214 15.85 -7.02 13.82
N SER A 215 16.08 -7.14 15.12
CA SER A 215 15.01 -7.17 16.11
C SER A 215 14.28 -5.84 16.23
N GLU A 216 15.00 -4.73 16.28
CA GLU A 216 14.41 -3.39 16.33
C GLU A 216 13.60 -3.08 15.07
N MET A 217 14.09 -3.45 13.90
CA MET A 217 13.40 -3.33 12.64
C MET A 217 12.06 -4.11 12.64
N ARG A 218 12.08 -5.38 13.06
CA ARG A 218 10.87 -6.22 13.13
C ARG A 218 9.84 -5.68 14.10
N ILE A 219 10.26 -5.24 15.28
CA ILE A 219 9.37 -4.66 16.30
C ILE A 219 8.76 -3.37 15.76
N GLY A 220 9.58 -2.48 15.17
CA GLY A 220 9.12 -1.22 14.61
C GLY A 220 8.11 -1.45 13.49
N LEU A 221 8.41 -2.33 12.53
CA LEU A 221 7.48 -2.71 11.45
C LEU A 221 6.20 -3.34 12.01
N GLY A 222 6.30 -4.23 12.98
CA GLY A 222 5.15 -4.90 13.59
C GLY A 222 4.18 -3.93 14.26
N ILE A 223 4.72 -3.01 15.07
CA ILE A 223 3.91 -1.96 15.71
C ILE A 223 3.27 -1.06 14.65
N ALA A 224 4.04 -0.64 13.72
CA ALA A 224 3.66 0.29 12.68
C ALA A 224 2.53 -0.26 11.79
N ILE A 225 2.74 -1.44 11.23
CA ILE A 225 1.77 -2.11 10.36
C ILE A 225 0.55 -2.59 11.16
N GLY A 226 0.76 -3.09 12.38
CA GLY A 226 -0.31 -3.51 13.28
C GLY A 226 -1.25 -2.37 13.64
N LEU A 227 -0.72 -1.19 14.00
CA LEU A 227 -1.53 0.01 14.24
C LEU A 227 -2.28 0.46 12.99
N GLY A 228 -1.62 0.45 11.82
CA GLY A 228 -2.29 0.78 10.55
C GLY A 228 -3.44 -0.17 10.24
N GLY A 229 -3.24 -1.48 10.42
CA GLY A 229 -4.29 -2.48 10.27
C GLY A 229 -5.45 -2.30 11.25
N LEU A 230 -5.14 -2.02 12.51
CA LEU A 230 -6.15 -1.76 13.55
C LEU A 230 -7.00 -0.52 13.22
N ILE A 231 -6.37 0.56 12.77
CA ILE A 231 -7.09 1.77 12.33
C ILE A 231 -7.93 1.47 11.09
N SER A 232 -7.43 0.69 10.13
CA SER A 232 -8.21 0.29 8.95
C SER A 232 -9.45 -0.51 9.32
N ILE A 233 -9.35 -1.42 10.30
CA ILE A 233 -10.50 -2.14 10.84
C ILE A 233 -11.45 -1.18 11.55
N ALA A 234 -10.94 -0.21 12.32
CA ALA A 234 -11.78 0.78 12.99
C ALA A 234 -12.54 1.68 11.98
N VAL A 235 -11.93 2.04 10.85
CA VAL A 235 -12.61 2.74 9.74
C VAL A 235 -13.75 1.88 9.18
N LEU A 236 -13.47 0.60 8.90
CA LEU A 236 -14.49 -0.34 8.42
C LEU A 236 -15.66 -0.43 9.42
N LEU A 237 -15.34 -0.66 10.69
CA LEU A 237 -16.35 -0.75 11.76
C LEU A 237 -17.18 0.54 11.89
N THR A 238 -16.53 1.71 11.83
CA THR A 238 -17.22 3.00 11.86
C THR A 238 -18.19 3.14 10.70
N ALA A 239 -17.85 2.63 9.52
CA ALA A 239 -18.68 2.76 8.33
C ALA A 239 -19.82 1.75 8.24
N THR A 240 -19.90 0.74 9.12
CA THR A 240 -21.03 -0.23 9.13
C THR A 240 -22.39 0.41 9.45
N VAL A 241 -22.42 1.61 10.03
CA VAL A 241 -23.65 2.35 10.29
C VAL A 241 -24.16 3.13 9.07
N ILE A 242 -23.40 3.18 7.98
CA ILE A 242 -23.81 3.81 6.73
C ILE A 242 -24.62 2.79 5.93
N THR A 243 -25.91 3.04 5.80
CA THR A 243 -26.86 2.11 5.14
C THR A 243 -26.98 2.29 3.62
N ASP A 244 -26.47 3.41 3.12
CA ASP A 244 -26.50 3.78 1.71
C ASP A 244 -25.11 3.72 1.07
N THR A 245 -25.01 4.18 -0.20
CA THR A 245 -23.71 4.30 -0.88
C THR A 245 -22.75 5.16 -0.06
N PHE A 246 -21.54 4.66 0.15
CA PHE A 246 -20.50 5.36 0.88
C PHE A 246 -20.14 6.70 0.22
N THR A 247 -20.08 7.76 1.04
CA THR A 247 -19.49 9.06 0.71
C THR A 247 -18.69 9.59 1.91
N PHE A 248 -17.77 10.52 1.64
CA PHE A 248 -17.01 11.14 2.73
C PHE A 248 -17.89 11.96 3.67
N GLU A 249 -18.95 12.60 3.17
CA GLU A 249 -19.93 13.33 3.98
C GLU A 249 -20.62 12.41 4.98
N ARG A 250 -21.11 11.25 4.52
CA ARG A 250 -21.75 10.26 5.39
C ARG A 250 -20.80 9.70 6.45
N LEU A 251 -19.54 9.53 6.10
CA LEU A 251 -18.51 9.13 7.06
C LEU A 251 -18.26 10.23 8.09
N ALA A 252 -18.21 11.49 7.65
CA ALA A 252 -18.11 12.64 8.54
C ALA A 252 -19.31 12.75 9.50
N ASP A 253 -20.52 12.47 9.00
CA ASP A 253 -21.73 12.46 9.80
C ASP A 253 -21.72 11.31 10.82
N ALA A 254 -21.27 10.11 10.44
CA ALA A 254 -21.11 8.97 11.36
C ALA A 254 -20.12 9.29 12.50
N LEU A 255 -19.00 9.93 12.18
CA LEU A 255 -18.03 10.41 13.19
C LEU A 255 -18.64 11.51 14.06
N SER A 256 -19.33 12.48 13.45
CA SER A 256 -19.92 13.62 14.17
C SER A 256 -21.05 13.20 15.08
N ALA A 257 -21.79 12.16 14.75
CA ALA A 257 -22.84 11.59 15.60
C ALA A 257 -22.29 11.08 16.95
N LYS A 258 -21.02 10.68 17.01
CA LYS A 258 -20.36 10.17 18.24
C LYS A 258 -19.41 11.17 18.89
N LEU A 259 -18.73 11.99 18.11
CA LEU A 259 -17.68 12.90 18.57
C LEU A 259 -18.11 14.38 18.53
N GLY A 260 -19.32 14.68 18.03
CA GLY A 260 -19.76 16.06 17.79
C GLY A 260 -19.03 16.71 16.61
N ALA A 261 -19.11 18.03 16.51
CA ALA A 261 -18.49 18.82 15.43
C ALA A 261 -16.99 18.53 15.16
N PRO A 262 -16.13 18.21 16.16
CA PRO A 262 -14.77 17.79 15.91
C PRO A 262 -14.62 16.60 14.96
N GLY A 263 -15.58 15.68 14.88
CA GLY A 263 -15.51 14.51 14.01
C GLY A 263 -15.32 14.87 12.53
N ARG A 264 -16.08 15.81 12.00
CA ARG A 264 -15.98 16.31 10.62
C ARG A 264 -14.63 17.00 10.36
N TRP A 265 -14.20 17.87 11.29
CA TRP A 265 -12.95 18.61 11.18
C TRP A 265 -11.75 17.67 11.18
N LEU A 266 -11.73 16.68 12.07
CA LEU A 266 -10.62 15.74 12.18
C LEU A 266 -10.56 14.80 10.97
N LEU A 267 -11.69 14.39 10.40
CA LEU A 267 -11.72 13.65 9.14
C LEU A 267 -11.17 14.50 7.99
N GLY A 268 -11.66 15.73 7.82
CA GLY A 268 -11.23 16.61 6.73
C GLY A 268 -9.73 16.94 6.79
N LEU A 269 -9.23 17.37 7.95
CA LEU A 269 -7.81 17.64 8.17
C LEU A 269 -6.95 16.38 8.04
N GLY A 270 -7.47 15.24 8.51
CA GLY A 270 -6.80 13.96 8.40
C GLY A 270 -6.65 13.48 6.96
N LEU A 271 -7.72 13.56 6.16
CA LEU A 271 -7.70 13.24 4.73
C LEU A 271 -6.76 14.17 3.96
N PHE A 272 -6.81 15.48 4.23
CA PHE A 272 -5.90 16.45 3.64
C PHE A 272 -4.44 16.13 3.98
N GLY A 273 -4.14 15.94 5.27
CA GLY A 273 -2.79 15.62 5.73
C GLY A 273 -2.27 14.29 5.20
N ALA A 274 -3.10 13.26 5.24
CA ALA A 274 -2.79 11.95 4.70
C ALA A 274 -2.57 12.00 3.18
N GLY A 275 -3.41 12.74 2.46
CA GLY A 275 -3.30 12.89 1.01
C GLY A 275 -1.99 13.59 0.61
N ILE A 276 -1.65 14.73 1.21
CA ILE A 276 -0.38 15.42 0.92
C ILE A 276 0.82 14.54 1.28
N SER A 277 0.83 13.92 2.44
CA SER A 277 1.94 13.04 2.85
C SER A 277 2.13 11.89 1.87
N SER A 278 1.04 11.26 1.45
CA SER A 278 1.06 10.14 0.51
C SER A 278 1.43 10.58 -0.91
N THR A 279 1.02 11.77 -1.35
CA THR A 279 1.44 12.42 -2.61
C THR A 279 2.95 12.56 -2.67
N LEU A 280 3.58 13.13 -1.63
CA LEU A 280 5.03 13.27 -1.57
C LEU A 280 5.74 11.91 -1.62
N THR A 281 5.19 10.93 -0.90
CA THR A 281 5.78 9.58 -0.79
C THR A 281 5.67 8.80 -2.09
N ALA A 282 4.50 8.81 -2.76
CA ALA A 282 4.28 8.09 -4.01
C ALA A 282 5.14 8.64 -5.16
N ALA A 283 5.18 9.96 -5.31
CA ALA A 283 5.98 10.62 -6.32
C ALA A 283 7.50 10.37 -6.11
N LEU A 284 7.99 10.48 -4.87
CA LEU A 284 9.38 10.18 -4.54
C LEU A 284 9.71 8.70 -4.75
N ALA A 285 8.83 7.80 -4.33
CA ALA A 285 9.01 6.35 -4.48
C ALA A 285 9.13 5.92 -5.94
N ALA A 286 8.37 6.54 -6.85
CA ALA A 286 8.49 6.32 -8.28
C ALA A 286 9.92 6.61 -8.79
N SER A 287 10.49 7.75 -8.42
CA SER A 287 11.85 8.15 -8.81
C SER A 287 12.92 7.26 -8.19
N VAL A 288 12.79 6.93 -6.91
CA VAL A 288 13.71 6.02 -6.18
C VAL A 288 13.67 4.63 -6.78
N THR A 289 12.50 4.11 -7.13
CA THR A 289 12.34 2.80 -7.76
C THR A 289 12.97 2.78 -9.14
N ALA A 290 12.72 3.81 -9.96
CA ALA A 290 13.33 3.91 -11.28
C ALA A 290 14.85 3.98 -11.20
N LYS A 291 15.39 4.78 -10.30
CA LYS A 291 16.82 4.81 -10.01
C LYS A 291 17.33 3.42 -9.65
N SER A 292 16.70 2.75 -8.70
CA SER A 292 17.14 1.46 -8.17
C SER A 292 17.14 0.33 -9.22
N LEU A 293 16.21 0.39 -10.20
CA LEU A 293 16.06 -0.60 -11.26
C LEU A 293 16.88 -0.28 -12.53
N LEU A 294 17.23 0.98 -12.76
CA LEU A 294 17.89 1.42 -14.01
C LEU A 294 19.36 1.83 -13.81
N GLU A 295 19.75 2.27 -12.61
CA GLU A 295 21.15 2.61 -12.33
C GLU A 295 21.92 1.33 -12.02
N PRO A 296 23.04 1.02 -12.76
CA PRO A 296 23.87 -0.13 -12.44
C PRO A 296 24.45 -0.03 -11.04
N HIS A 297 24.50 -1.16 -10.32
CA HIS A 297 25.05 -1.20 -8.97
C HIS A 297 26.54 -0.81 -8.97
N GLY A 298 26.91 0.11 -8.08
CA GLY A 298 28.28 0.62 -7.94
C GLY A 298 28.60 1.84 -8.81
N GLU A 299 27.72 2.25 -9.70
CA GLU A 299 27.87 3.47 -10.49
C GLU A 299 27.17 4.64 -9.79
N ASN A 300 27.92 5.68 -9.39
CA ASN A 300 27.37 6.97 -8.97
C ASN A 300 27.10 7.83 -10.22
N ASN A 301 26.10 7.43 -11.01
CA ASN A 301 25.77 8.15 -12.24
C ASN A 301 25.13 9.51 -11.91
N PRO A 302 25.72 10.64 -12.35
CA PRO A 302 25.17 11.98 -12.09
C PRO A 302 23.74 12.16 -12.56
N LEU A 303 23.31 11.41 -13.60
CA LEU A 303 21.97 11.46 -14.16
C LEU A 303 20.88 10.93 -13.19
N TRP A 304 21.25 10.19 -12.13
CA TRP A 304 20.38 9.63 -11.13
C TRP A 304 20.48 10.32 -9.75
N ARG A 305 21.17 11.46 -9.66
CA ARG A 305 21.15 12.27 -8.45
C ARG A 305 19.75 12.85 -8.22
N GLU A 306 19.35 13.03 -6.98
CA GLU A 306 18.00 13.53 -6.62
C GLU A 306 17.66 14.89 -7.27
N LYS A 307 18.69 15.73 -7.51
CA LYS A 307 18.54 17.02 -8.19
C LYS A 307 18.63 16.95 -9.71
N SER A 308 18.90 15.76 -10.30
CA SER A 308 19.01 15.61 -11.76
C SER A 308 17.66 15.73 -12.43
N LEU A 309 17.66 16.18 -13.69
CA LEU A 309 16.42 16.32 -14.47
C LEU A 309 15.72 14.96 -14.62
N ARG A 310 16.47 13.87 -14.89
CA ARG A 310 15.92 12.52 -15.04
C ARG A 310 15.18 12.04 -13.79
N PHE A 311 15.72 12.25 -12.61
CA PHE A 311 15.06 11.89 -11.36
C PHE A 311 13.79 12.74 -11.14
N ARG A 312 13.88 14.05 -11.44
CA ARG A 312 12.78 14.99 -11.26
C ARG A 312 11.64 14.76 -12.26
N THR A 313 11.93 14.45 -13.53
CA THR A 313 10.87 14.19 -14.53
C THR A 313 9.98 13.03 -14.15
N ILE A 314 10.49 12.02 -13.43
CA ILE A 314 9.70 10.87 -13.01
C ILE A 314 8.66 11.28 -11.95
N TRP A 315 9.08 11.96 -10.88
CA TRP A 315 8.11 12.38 -9.85
C TRP A 315 7.17 13.48 -10.38
N MET A 316 7.63 14.35 -11.27
CA MET A 316 6.76 15.32 -11.94
C MET A 316 5.69 14.64 -12.80
N ALA A 317 6.03 13.59 -13.54
CA ALA A 317 5.07 12.84 -14.34
C ALA A 317 3.99 12.17 -13.47
N VAL A 318 4.39 11.58 -12.33
CA VAL A 318 3.45 11.00 -11.36
C VAL A 318 2.54 12.09 -10.77
N LEU A 319 3.11 13.21 -10.33
CA LEU A 319 2.35 14.33 -9.78
C LEU A 319 1.39 14.93 -10.82
N PHE A 320 1.82 15.04 -12.09
CA PHE A 320 0.98 15.48 -13.19
C PHE A 320 -0.21 14.54 -13.43
N THR A 321 -0.01 13.22 -13.29
CA THR A 321 -1.12 12.25 -13.36
C THR A 321 -2.16 12.54 -12.27
N GLY A 322 -1.70 12.79 -11.05
CA GLY A 322 -2.58 13.15 -9.94
C GLY A 322 -3.31 14.47 -10.17
N LEU A 323 -2.61 15.49 -10.70
CA LEU A 323 -3.22 16.76 -11.12
C LEU A 323 -4.33 16.53 -12.15
N PHE A 324 -4.03 15.75 -13.20
CA PHE A 324 -4.99 15.46 -14.27
C PHE A 324 -6.27 14.82 -13.72
N PHE A 325 -6.14 13.73 -12.95
CA PHE A 325 -7.31 13.06 -12.37
C PHE A 325 -8.02 13.90 -11.30
N GLY A 326 -7.27 14.70 -10.52
CA GLY A 326 -7.84 15.60 -9.52
C GLY A 326 -8.72 16.71 -10.12
N LEU A 327 -8.40 17.16 -11.34
CA LEU A 327 -9.17 18.18 -12.07
C LEU A 327 -10.39 17.59 -12.77
N LEU A 328 -10.48 16.28 -12.95
CA LEU A 328 -11.68 15.65 -13.51
C LEU A 328 -12.84 15.70 -12.51
N GLU A 329 -14.03 15.98 -13.01
CA GLU A 329 -15.27 15.98 -12.22
C GLU A 329 -15.81 14.55 -12.02
N ILE A 330 -14.97 13.67 -11.43
CA ILE A 330 -15.32 12.29 -11.10
C ILE A 330 -15.63 12.15 -9.62
N ARG A 331 -16.48 11.18 -9.30
CA ARG A 331 -16.80 10.87 -7.89
C ARG A 331 -15.55 10.37 -7.18
N PRO A 332 -15.18 10.96 -6.04
CA PRO A 332 -13.93 10.65 -5.33
C PRO A 332 -13.82 9.18 -4.91
N GLU A 333 -14.87 8.65 -4.30
CA GLU A 333 -14.82 7.36 -3.63
C GLU A 333 -14.57 6.19 -4.60
N PRO A 334 -15.33 6.03 -5.72
CA PRO A 334 -15.06 4.99 -6.69
C PRO A 334 -13.69 5.14 -7.35
N ALA A 335 -13.26 6.38 -7.64
CA ALA A 335 -11.96 6.65 -8.26
C ALA A 335 -10.81 6.22 -7.36
N ILE A 336 -10.89 6.53 -6.07
CA ILE A 336 -9.89 6.14 -5.07
C ILE A 336 -9.88 4.61 -4.89
N VAL A 337 -11.05 3.96 -4.76
CA VAL A 337 -11.11 2.50 -4.65
C VAL A 337 -10.48 1.81 -5.86
N LEU A 338 -10.76 2.31 -7.08
CA LEU A 338 -10.18 1.75 -8.31
C LEU A 338 -8.65 1.92 -8.35
N ALA A 339 -8.14 3.08 -7.94
CA ALA A 339 -6.72 3.35 -7.84
C ALA A 339 -6.02 2.37 -6.87
N GLN A 340 -6.66 2.08 -5.73
CA GLN A 340 -6.14 1.10 -4.77
C GLN A 340 -6.21 -0.34 -5.32
N ALA A 341 -7.29 -0.70 -6.00
CA ALA A 341 -7.44 -2.02 -6.61
C ALA A 341 -6.36 -2.31 -7.66
N LEU A 342 -5.94 -1.31 -8.43
CA LEU A 342 -4.83 -1.45 -9.38
C LEU A 342 -3.52 -1.85 -8.68
N ASN A 343 -3.22 -1.30 -7.52
CA ASN A 343 -2.06 -1.69 -6.72
C ASN A 343 -2.20 -3.13 -6.19
N GLY A 344 -3.40 -3.55 -5.83
CA GLY A 344 -3.70 -4.94 -5.47
C GLY A 344 -3.41 -5.93 -6.62
N LEU A 345 -3.64 -5.53 -7.88
CA LEU A 345 -3.29 -6.32 -9.06
C LEU A 345 -1.79 -6.41 -9.33
N ILE A 346 -1.02 -5.40 -8.96
CA ILE A 346 0.44 -5.36 -9.14
C ILE A 346 1.15 -6.20 -8.06
N LEU A 347 0.56 -6.33 -6.90
CA LEU A 347 1.18 -6.95 -5.73
C LEU A 347 1.71 -8.38 -5.97
N PRO A 348 1.01 -9.30 -6.66
CA PRO A 348 1.49 -10.65 -6.90
C PRO A 348 2.88 -10.69 -7.55
N LEU A 349 3.15 -9.81 -8.51
CA LEU A 349 4.45 -9.72 -9.17
C LEU A 349 5.58 -9.46 -8.16
N ILE A 350 5.39 -8.48 -7.29
CA ILE A 350 6.41 -8.10 -6.31
C ILE A 350 6.57 -9.16 -5.21
N ALA A 351 5.45 -9.77 -4.79
CA ALA A 351 5.46 -10.83 -3.80
C ALA A 351 6.21 -12.09 -4.31
N ILE A 352 6.00 -12.48 -5.57
CA ILE A 352 6.72 -13.59 -6.23
C ILE A 352 8.22 -13.29 -6.29
N ILE A 353 8.60 -12.09 -6.71
CA ILE A 353 10.01 -11.70 -6.81
C ILE A 353 10.67 -11.75 -5.43
N LEU A 354 10.04 -11.17 -4.42
CA LEU A 354 10.55 -11.21 -3.04
C LEU A 354 10.69 -12.64 -2.53
N PHE A 355 9.70 -13.51 -2.78
CA PHE A 355 9.76 -14.90 -2.39
C PHE A 355 11.02 -15.60 -2.94
N PHE A 356 11.33 -15.38 -4.22
CA PHE A 356 12.53 -15.96 -4.82
C PHE A 356 13.82 -15.31 -4.31
N LEU A 357 13.87 -13.98 -4.15
CA LEU A 357 15.06 -13.28 -3.66
C LEU A 357 15.42 -13.72 -2.23
N MET A 358 14.44 -13.95 -1.37
CA MET A 358 14.64 -14.39 0.02
C MET A 358 15.27 -15.78 0.15
N ASN A 359 15.25 -16.56 -0.92
CA ASN A 359 15.81 -17.90 -0.96
C ASN A 359 17.10 -18.00 -1.81
N GLN A 360 17.73 -16.86 -2.15
CA GLN A 360 18.94 -16.83 -2.96
C GLN A 360 20.21 -16.77 -2.10
N PRO A 361 21.08 -17.82 -2.14
CA PRO A 361 22.33 -17.84 -1.37
C PRO A 361 23.31 -16.72 -1.75
N GLU A 362 23.25 -16.24 -3.01
CA GLU A 362 24.10 -15.17 -3.50
C GLU A 362 23.75 -13.78 -2.92
N LEU A 363 22.52 -13.61 -2.40
CA LEU A 363 22.05 -12.38 -1.80
C LEU A 363 22.05 -12.45 -0.27
N LEU A 364 21.64 -13.58 0.28
CA LEU A 364 21.44 -13.79 1.71
C LEU A 364 22.19 -15.05 2.17
N PRO A 365 23.08 -14.96 3.18
CA PRO A 365 23.60 -16.13 3.88
C PRO A 365 22.46 -17.01 4.39
N ARG A 366 22.70 -18.31 4.55
CA ARG A 366 21.66 -19.30 4.92
C ARG A 366 20.88 -18.93 6.20
N GLU A 367 21.55 -18.38 7.21
CA GLU A 367 20.97 -17.92 8.48
C GLU A 367 19.99 -16.75 8.32
N HIS A 368 20.05 -16.04 7.21
CA HIS A 368 19.18 -14.91 6.88
C HIS A 368 18.14 -15.23 5.82
N GLN A 369 18.15 -16.41 5.23
CA GLN A 369 17.12 -16.87 4.31
C GLN A 369 15.81 -17.20 5.06
N ASN A 370 14.73 -17.38 4.31
CA ASN A 370 13.47 -17.82 4.87
C ASN A 370 13.59 -19.29 5.35
N GLY A 371 13.22 -19.54 6.59
CA GLY A 371 12.95 -20.92 7.04
C GLY A 371 11.64 -21.44 6.41
N THR A 372 11.39 -22.75 6.59
CA THR A 372 10.23 -23.44 6.00
C THR A 372 8.90 -22.77 6.33
N ALA A 373 8.66 -22.41 7.61
CA ALA A 373 7.42 -21.77 8.05
C ALA A 373 7.19 -20.42 7.36
N LEU A 374 8.24 -19.58 7.26
CA LEU A 374 8.13 -18.27 6.63
C LEU A 374 7.96 -18.39 5.11
N ASN A 375 8.58 -19.40 4.49
CA ASN A 375 8.37 -19.70 3.07
C ASN A 375 6.93 -20.15 2.80
N LEU A 376 6.34 -20.99 3.65
CA LEU A 376 4.93 -21.40 3.54
C LEU A 376 3.99 -20.20 3.70
N LEU A 377 4.23 -19.33 4.67
CA LEU A 377 3.44 -18.11 4.87
C LEU A 377 3.55 -17.18 3.65
N THR A 378 4.77 -16.94 3.14
CA THR A 378 4.99 -16.07 1.98
C THR A 378 4.36 -16.69 0.72
N ALA A 379 4.47 -18.00 0.52
CA ALA A 379 3.81 -18.71 -0.57
C ALA A 379 2.27 -18.59 -0.47
N GLY A 380 1.72 -18.69 0.75
CA GLY A 380 0.29 -18.46 1.00
C GLY A 380 -0.14 -17.04 0.61
N VAL A 381 0.63 -16.03 0.99
CA VAL A 381 0.39 -14.63 0.58
C VAL A 381 0.40 -14.51 -0.95
N VAL A 382 1.40 -15.07 -1.63
CA VAL A 382 1.46 -15.05 -3.11
C VAL A 382 0.24 -15.75 -3.71
N CYS A 383 -0.12 -16.93 -3.23
CA CYS A 383 -1.26 -17.67 -3.77
C CYS A 383 -2.57 -16.91 -3.63
N VAL A 384 -2.84 -16.34 -2.46
CA VAL A 384 -4.07 -15.57 -2.22
C VAL A 384 -4.12 -14.33 -3.11
N THR A 385 -3.00 -13.58 -3.20
CA THR A 385 -2.95 -12.38 -4.05
C THR A 385 -3.09 -12.70 -5.54
N VAL A 386 -2.48 -13.79 -6.02
CA VAL A 386 -2.63 -14.27 -7.42
C VAL A 386 -4.08 -14.68 -7.68
N MET A 387 -4.69 -15.48 -6.79
CA MET A 387 -6.06 -15.93 -6.94
C MET A 387 -7.05 -14.76 -7.02
N ILE A 388 -6.92 -13.78 -6.13
CA ILE A 388 -7.77 -12.59 -6.12
C ILE A 388 -7.52 -11.74 -7.38
N GLY A 389 -6.26 -11.56 -7.77
CA GLY A 389 -5.88 -10.84 -8.98
C GLY A 389 -6.46 -11.49 -10.24
N LEU A 390 -6.28 -12.79 -10.43
CA LEU A 390 -6.82 -13.53 -11.58
C LEU A 390 -8.35 -13.54 -11.61
N THR A 391 -9.01 -13.66 -10.45
CA THR A 391 -10.47 -13.61 -10.35
C THR A 391 -11.03 -12.27 -10.84
N ASN A 392 -10.40 -11.16 -10.43
CA ASN A 392 -10.87 -9.84 -10.83
C ASN A 392 -10.52 -9.50 -12.29
N LEU A 393 -9.35 -9.94 -12.77
CA LEU A 393 -9.01 -9.83 -14.21
C LEU A 393 -9.98 -10.64 -15.07
N GLY A 394 -10.33 -11.87 -14.62
CA GLY A 394 -11.34 -12.70 -15.30
C GLY A 394 -12.70 -12.00 -15.37
N ARG A 395 -13.18 -11.45 -14.26
CA ARG A 395 -14.44 -10.69 -14.23
C ARG A 395 -14.40 -9.46 -15.14
N ALA A 396 -13.28 -8.71 -15.13
CA ALA A 396 -13.10 -7.56 -16.03
C ALA A 396 -13.12 -8.00 -17.50
N PHE A 397 -12.45 -9.11 -17.84
CA PHE A 397 -12.45 -9.68 -19.17
C PHE A 397 -13.87 -10.10 -19.60
N THR A 398 -14.60 -10.82 -18.75
CA THR A 398 -16.00 -11.21 -19.00
C THR A 398 -16.89 -9.98 -19.24
N ALA A 399 -16.72 -8.93 -18.45
CA ALA A 399 -17.50 -7.70 -18.60
C ALA A 399 -17.26 -6.98 -19.94
N VAL A 400 -16.04 -7.07 -20.50
CA VAL A 400 -15.67 -6.44 -21.77
C VAL A 400 -16.03 -7.31 -22.98
N THR A 401 -15.80 -8.62 -22.89
CA THR A 401 -15.90 -9.53 -24.05
C THR A 401 -17.20 -10.33 -24.09
N GLY A 402 -17.93 -10.43 -22.97
CA GLY A 402 -19.06 -11.32 -22.79
C GLY A 402 -18.69 -12.79 -22.62
N TRP A 403 -17.40 -13.13 -22.65
CA TRP A 403 -16.91 -14.51 -22.51
C TRP A 403 -16.62 -14.82 -21.05
N ASP A 404 -17.33 -15.78 -20.47
CA ASP A 404 -17.11 -16.17 -19.08
C ASP A 404 -15.84 -17.03 -18.96
N ILE A 405 -14.91 -16.59 -18.11
CA ILE A 405 -13.75 -17.40 -17.76
C ILE A 405 -14.17 -18.37 -16.65
N GLU A 406 -14.21 -19.65 -16.98
CA GLU A 406 -14.52 -20.68 -16.00
C GLU A 406 -13.67 -20.55 -14.72
N LYS A 407 -14.31 -20.64 -13.56
CA LYS A 407 -13.63 -20.64 -12.25
C LYS A 407 -12.50 -21.68 -12.18
N ARG A 408 -12.63 -22.78 -12.94
CA ARG A 408 -11.59 -23.82 -13.06
C ARG A 408 -10.28 -23.30 -13.64
N ILE A 409 -10.31 -22.40 -14.62
CA ILE A 409 -9.10 -21.81 -15.24
C ILE A 409 -8.35 -20.97 -14.21
N ILE A 410 -9.07 -20.20 -13.41
CA ILE A 410 -8.49 -19.38 -12.33
C ILE A 410 -7.84 -20.26 -11.26
N LEU A 411 -8.53 -21.33 -10.85
CA LEU A 411 -7.99 -22.29 -9.89
C LEU A 411 -6.75 -23.01 -10.42
N ILE A 412 -6.76 -23.45 -11.69
CA ILE A 412 -5.61 -24.10 -12.33
C ILE A 412 -4.43 -23.13 -12.41
N GLY A 413 -4.65 -21.88 -12.84
CA GLY A 413 -3.60 -20.86 -12.88
C GLY A 413 -2.98 -20.58 -11.50
N SER A 414 -3.81 -20.46 -10.47
CA SER A 414 -3.36 -20.29 -9.09
C SER A 414 -2.59 -21.50 -8.57
N LEU A 415 -3.05 -22.71 -8.91
CA LEU A 415 -2.37 -23.97 -8.56
C LEU A 415 -1.01 -24.09 -9.25
N ILE A 416 -0.89 -23.74 -10.52
CA ILE A 416 0.39 -23.73 -11.25
C ILE A 416 1.38 -22.80 -10.55
N VAL A 417 0.97 -21.57 -10.20
CA VAL A 417 1.83 -20.65 -9.46
C VAL A 417 2.25 -21.24 -8.11
N PHE A 418 1.31 -21.85 -7.38
CA PHE A 418 1.61 -22.51 -6.10
C PHE A 418 2.64 -23.63 -6.25
N LEU A 419 2.45 -24.52 -7.22
CA LEU A 419 3.40 -25.60 -7.49
C LEU A 419 4.80 -25.07 -7.83
N PHE A 420 4.89 -23.97 -8.58
CA PHE A 420 6.15 -23.32 -8.88
C PHE A 420 6.84 -22.77 -7.61
N LEU A 421 6.08 -22.26 -6.64
CA LEU A 421 6.59 -21.77 -5.35
C LEU A 421 7.03 -22.89 -4.42
N LEU A 422 6.57 -24.14 -4.62
CA LEU A 422 7.05 -25.28 -3.83
C LEU A 422 8.51 -25.64 -4.13
N ILE A 423 9.04 -25.30 -5.32
CA ILE A 423 10.42 -25.65 -5.71
C ILE A 423 11.47 -25.12 -4.69
N PRO A 424 11.51 -23.82 -4.33
CA PRO A 424 12.45 -23.34 -3.29
C PRO A 424 12.18 -23.97 -1.92
N ILE A 425 10.92 -24.22 -1.58
CA ILE A 425 10.55 -24.85 -0.29
C ILE A 425 11.15 -26.26 -0.19
N PHE A 426 11.03 -27.07 -1.22
CA PHE A 426 11.63 -28.40 -1.26
C PHE A 426 13.18 -28.35 -1.24
N ARG A 427 13.78 -27.34 -1.85
CA ARG A 427 15.24 -27.14 -1.76
C ARG A 427 15.69 -26.83 -0.33
N THR A 428 14.95 -26.00 0.41
CA THR A 428 15.27 -25.70 1.81
C THR A 428 15.11 -26.94 2.70
N LEU A 429 14.10 -27.78 2.47
CA LEU A 429 13.88 -29.02 3.21
C LEU A 429 14.97 -30.09 2.95
N ARG A 430 15.52 -30.17 1.73
CA ARG A 430 16.60 -31.11 1.41
C ARG A 430 17.96 -30.75 2.03
N VAL A 431 18.15 -29.52 2.39
CA VAL A 431 19.41 -29.01 2.96
C VAL A 431 19.44 -29.15 4.50
N HIS A 432 18.28 -29.40 5.12
CA HIS A 432 18.15 -29.66 6.56
C HIS A 432 18.20 -31.17 6.92
N LYS A 433 18.38 -32.05 5.93
CA LYS A 433 18.77 -33.44 6.08
C LYS A 433 20.24 -33.62 5.70
#